data_1702b14aa0ee2e2ef5a0ceb24aa2e068
#
_entry.id   1702b14aa0ee2e2ef5a0ceb24aa2e068
#
_cell.length_a   1.000
_cell.length_b   1.000
_cell.length_c   1.000
_cell.angle_alpha   90.00
_cell.angle_beta   90.00
_cell.angle_gamma   90.00
#
_symmetry.space_group_name_H-M   'P 1'
#
loop_
_entity.id
_entity.type
_entity.pdbx_description
1 polymer ?
#
loop_
_entity_poly.entity_id
_entity_poly.type
_entity_poly.pdbx_seq_one_letter_code
_entity_poly.pdbx_strand_id
1 'polypeptide(L)'
;VVVCVDGCEPDYIAQAVAHGKMPWMKRVLASGTALQADCVIPSFTNPNNLSIVTGAPPSVHGICGNYLFDTESGTEVMMNDPKWLRAPTLLAALADAGKKVAVITAKDKLRKLLGNKMRGICFSAEKSDQVTEAENGISDVLGLVGLPVPDVYSAGLSEFVFAAGVALMKTRKPDVMYLSTTDYVQHKHAPGTPGADEFYAMMDGYLSQLDDLGCVIAFTADHGMNAKTWMDATPDVIYLQDVLDEWLGAAVARVILPITDPYVVHHGALGSFATVYLPSTVDMEALKKKLAVMRGIEAVCTRAEAASRFELPADRIGDLVVVSERSTVIGTSASRHDLSGLDVPLRSHGGISEQRVPLILNRRIEKLDATRRWRNFDAFDLALNFDSVR
;
A
#
# COMPACT_ATOMS: atom_id res chain seq x y z
N VAL A 1 -18.23 3.49 -1.55
CA VAL A 1 -17.21 2.56 -1.05
C VAL A 1 -15.90 2.81 -1.79
N VAL A 2 -14.81 2.99 -1.09
CA VAL A 2 -13.46 3.00 -1.68
C VAL A 2 -12.76 1.71 -1.25
N VAL A 3 -12.23 0.99 -2.23
CA VAL A 3 -11.54 -0.30 -2.04
C VAL A 3 -10.09 -0.13 -2.44
N CYS A 4 -9.19 -0.43 -1.51
CA CYS A 4 -7.75 -0.49 -1.75
C CYS A 4 -7.31 -1.96 -1.68
N VAL A 5 -6.92 -2.52 -2.82
CA VAL A 5 -6.42 -3.90 -2.90
C VAL A 5 -4.90 -3.86 -2.90
N ASP A 6 -4.34 -4.23 -1.76
CA ASP A 6 -2.90 -4.19 -1.50
C ASP A 6 -2.12 -5.00 -2.55
N GLY A 7 -1.09 -4.37 -3.15
CA GLY A 7 -0.23 -5.00 -4.14
C GLY A 7 -0.87 -5.29 -5.51
N CYS A 8 -2.06 -4.73 -5.80
CA CYS A 8 -2.78 -5.00 -7.04
C CYS A 8 -2.22 -4.16 -8.20
N GLU A 9 -1.26 -4.69 -8.95
CA GLU A 9 -0.91 -4.11 -10.25
C GLU A 9 -1.99 -4.41 -11.31
N PRO A 10 -2.08 -3.60 -12.39
CA PRO A 10 -3.12 -3.77 -13.42
C PRO A 10 -3.19 -5.15 -14.06
N ASP A 11 -2.07 -5.87 -14.16
CA ASP A 11 -1.99 -7.19 -14.79
C ASP A 11 -2.78 -8.26 -14.02
N TYR A 12 -2.94 -8.14 -12.70
CA TYR A 12 -3.80 -9.06 -11.94
C TYR A 12 -5.24 -9.02 -12.43
N ILE A 13 -5.78 -7.82 -12.61
CA ILE A 13 -7.16 -7.65 -13.11
C ILE A 13 -7.25 -8.10 -14.55
N ALA A 14 -6.30 -7.71 -15.40
CA ALA A 14 -6.30 -8.06 -16.83
C ALA A 14 -6.30 -9.57 -17.05
N GLN A 15 -5.42 -10.31 -16.33
CA GLN A 15 -5.32 -11.77 -16.44
C GLN A 15 -6.56 -12.46 -15.86
N ALA A 16 -7.02 -12.08 -14.67
CA ALA A 16 -8.19 -12.69 -14.06
C ALA A 16 -9.48 -12.44 -14.89
N VAL A 17 -9.62 -11.26 -15.50
CA VAL A 17 -10.71 -10.99 -16.46
C VAL A 17 -10.59 -11.83 -17.73
N ALA A 18 -9.38 -11.96 -18.28
CA ALA A 18 -9.13 -12.80 -19.46
C ALA A 18 -9.44 -14.30 -19.19
N HIS A 19 -9.14 -14.78 -18.00
CA HIS A 19 -9.45 -16.14 -17.54
C HIS A 19 -10.94 -16.34 -17.15
N GLY A 20 -11.77 -15.28 -17.25
CA GLY A 20 -13.20 -15.34 -16.92
C GLY A 20 -13.50 -15.39 -15.41
N LYS A 21 -12.53 -15.06 -14.57
CA LYS A 21 -12.64 -15.13 -13.10
C LYS A 21 -13.30 -13.88 -12.48
N MET A 22 -13.36 -12.77 -13.21
CA MET A 22 -13.91 -11.50 -12.72
C MET A 22 -15.06 -11.00 -13.62
N PRO A 23 -16.23 -11.66 -13.62
CA PRO A 23 -17.36 -11.27 -14.49
C PRO A 23 -17.93 -9.89 -14.14
N TRP A 24 -17.97 -9.51 -12.86
CA TRP A 24 -18.41 -8.17 -12.45
C TRP A 24 -17.43 -7.10 -12.94
N MET A 25 -16.13 -7.27 -12.67
CA MET A 25 -15.09 -6.33 -13.12
C MET A 25 -15.07 -6.19 -14.64
N LYS A 26 -15.27 -7.29 -15.38
CA LYS A 26 -15.38 -7.25 -16.84
C LYS A 26 -16.51 -6.32 -17.30
N ARG A 27 -17.68 -6.36 -16.62
CA ARG A 27 -18.80 -5.43 -16.91
C ARG A 27 -18.43 -4.00 -16.57
N VAL A 28 -17.81 -3.78 -15.40
CA VAL A 28 -17.37 -2.44 -14.95
C VAL A 28 -16.36 -1.82 -15.91
N LEU A 29 -15.37 -2.59 -16.39
CA LEU A 29 -14.40 -2.12 -17.37
C LEU A 29 -15.06 -1.70 -18.69
N ALA A 30 -16.19 -2.32 -19.07
CA ALA A 30 -16.92 -1.99 -20.29
C ALA A 30 -17.90 -0.82 -20.13
N SER A 31 -18.50 -0.64 -18.95
CA SER A 31 -19.62 0.32 -18.75
C SER A 31 -19.36 1.41 -17.71
N GLY A 32 -18.38 1.23 -16.83
CA GLY A 32 -17.97 2.19 -15.83
C GLY A 32 -16.84 3.10 -16.33
N THR A 33 -16.01 3.55 -15.41
CA THR A 33 -14.81 4.36 -15.69
C THR A 33 -13.57 3.56 -15.29
N ALA A 34 -12.69 3.31 -16.25
CA ALA A 34 -11.45 2.57 -16.02
C ALA A 34 -10.25 3.46 -16.35
N LEU A 35 -9.46 3.77 -15.35
CA LEU A 35 -8.27 4.59 -15.41
C LEU A 35 -7.07 3.81 -14.87
N GLN A 36 -5.88 4.28 -15.18
CA GLN A 36 -4.66 3.94 -14.49
C GLN A 36 -4.18 5.17 -13.71
N ALA A 37 -3.72 4.95 -12.49
CA ALA A 37 -3.23 5.99 -11.62
C ALA A 37 -1.81 5.71 -11.17
N ASP A 38 -1.14 6.75 -10.70
CA ASP A 38 0.15 6.61 -10.03
C ASP A 38 -0.07 6.62 -8.52
N CYS A 39 0.43 5.63 -7.82
CA CYS A 39 0.55 5.68 -6.37
C CYS A 39 1.73 6.59 -5.95
N VAL A 40 1.87 6.90 -4.65
CA VAL A 40 3.03 7.67 -4.17
C VAL A 40 4.27 6.78 -4.07
N ILE A 41 5.45 7.41 -4.11
CA ILE A 41 6.75 6.76 -3.87
C ILE A 41 7.24 7.17 -2.48
N PRO A 42 7.72 6.19 -1.67
CA PRO A 42 7.83 4.75 -1.93
C PRO A 42 6.46 4.10 -2.10
N SER A 43 6.37 3.17 -3.04
CA SER A 43 5.17 2.38 -3.29
C SER A 43 5.01 1.30 -2.20
N PHE A 44 4.70 1.76 -0.97
CA PHE A 44 4.49 0.98 0.25
C PHE A 44 3.09 1.23 0.82
N THR A 45 2.63 0.30 1.64
CA THR A 45 1.27 0.25 2.18
C THR A 45 0.90 1.51 2.97
N ASN A 46 1.67 1.87 4.02
CA ASN A 46 1.28 3.00 4.88
C ASN A 46 1.23 4.34 4.13
N PRO A 47 2.29 4.78 3.39
CA PRO A 47 2.23 6.06 2.68
C PRO A 47 1.06 6.15 1.72
N ASN A 48 0.76 5.07 1.01
CA ASN A 48 -0.29 5.07 0.00
C ASN A 48 -1.71 4.99 0.59
N ASN A 49 -1.95 4.14 1.60
CA ASN A 49 -3.24 4.14 2.28
C ASN A 49 -3.53 5.51 2.92
N LEU A 50 -2.52 6.14 3.55
CA LEU A 50 -2.70 7.49 4.11
C LEU A 50 -2.89 8.55 3.01
N SER A 51 -2.21 8.44 1.88
CA SER A 51 -2.48 9.31 0.74
C SER A 51 -3.92 9.19 0.24
N ILE A 52 -4.44 7.97 0.10
CA ILE A 52 -5.83 7.71 -0.32
C ILE A 52 -6.82 8.37 0.65
N VAL A 53 -6.66 8.17 1.96
CA VAL A 53 -7.62 8.69 2.95
C VAL A 53 -7.41 10.15 3.34
N THR A 54 -6.33 10.80 2.90
CA THR A 54 -6.11 12.24 3.08
C THR A 54 -6.29 13.05 1.79
N GLY A 55 -6.32 12.36 0.64
CA GLY A 55 -6.33 13.03 -0.68
C GLY A 55 -5.05 13.80 -0.97
N ALA A 56 -3.92 13.45 -0.33
CA ALA A 56 -2.70 14.23 -0.35
C ALA A 56 -1.44 13.34 -0.33
N PRO A 57 -0.29 13.84 -0.81
CA PRO A 57 0.96 13.09 -0.81
C PRO A 57 1.64 13.06 0.58
N PRO A 58 2.68 12.22 0.77
CA PRO A 58 3.44 12.10 2.01
C PRO A 58 4.01 13.41 2.57
N SER A 59 4.38 14.35 1.70
CA SER A 59 4.85 15.70 2.12
C SER A 59 3.82 16.45 2.95
N VAL A 60 2.53 16.16 2.77
CA VAL A 60 1.42 16.77 3.50
C VAL A 60 1.06 15.96 4.74
N HIS A 61 0.79 14.66 4.60
CA HIS A 61 0.33 13.85 5.73
C HIS A 61 1.45 13.26 6.59
N GLY A 62 2.71 13.33 6.14
CA GLY A 62 3.90 13.01 6.92
C GLY A 62 4.28 11.53 6.99
N ILE A 63 3.47 10.60 6.50
CA ILE A 63 3.77 9.17 6.51
C ILE A 63 4.52 8.81 5.21
N CYS A 64 5.82 8.56 5.31
CA CYS A 64 6.70 8.32 4.16
C CYS A 64 7.20 6.87 4.06
N GLY A 65 6.71 5.98 4.89
CA GLY A 65 7.07 4.56 4.91
C GLY A 65 6.37 3.83 6.03
N ASN A 66 6.67 2.56 6.21
CA ASN A 66 6.26 1.78 7.37
C ASN A 66 7.26 1.96 8.54
N TYR A 67 8.49 2.41 8.24
CA TYR A 67 9.63 2.50 9.14
C TYR A 67 10.49 3.71 8.81
N LEU A 68 11.07 4.37 9.81
CA LEU A 68 11.97 5.50 9.62
C LEU A 68 13.05 5.56 10.70
N PHE A 69 14.11 6.32 10.43
CA PHE A 69 15.04 6.78 11.44
C PHE A 69 14.58 8.15 11.96
N ASP A 70 14.14 8.18 13.21
CA ASP A 70 13.79 9.44 13.88
C ASP A 70 15.08 10.13 14.35
N THR A 71 15.42 11.22 13.70
CA THR A 71 16.66 11.96 13.98
C THR A 71 16.62 12.71 15.31
N GLU A 72 15.43 12.99 15.87
CA GLU A 72 15.28 13.65 17.16
C GLU A 72 15.62 12.71 18.31
N SER A 73 15.09 11.49 18.27
CA SER A 73 15.38 10.46 19.28
C SER A 73 16.63 9.65 18.99
N GLY A 74 17.17 9.71 17.76
CA GLY A 74 18.29 8.89 17.31
C GLY A 74 17.95 7.41 17.16
N THR A 75 16.67 7.04 17.08
CA THR A 75 16.18 5.67 17.04
C THR A 75 15.43 5.34 15.76
N GLU A 76 15.38 4.06 15.46
CA GLU A 76 14.59 3.54 14.33
C GLU A 76 13.21 3.14 14.85
N VAL A 77 12.16 3.61 14.18
CA VAL A 77 10.78 3.48 14.67
C VAL A 77 9.80 3.09 13.57
N MET A 78 8.72 2.38 13.98
CA MET A 78 7.59 2.08 13.10
C MET A 78 6.69 3.31 12.95
N MET A 79 6.27 3.60 11.70
CA MET A 79 5.33 4.68 11.38
C MET A 79 3.86 4.21 11.44
N ASN A 80 3.49 3.52 12.52
CA ASN A 80 2.13 3.01 12.74
C ASN A 80 1.40 3.72 13.90
N ASP A 81 2.05 4.69 14.55
CA ASP A 81 1.45 5.52 15.58
C ASP A 81 0.85 6.79 14.95
N PRO A 82 -0.42 7.14 15.25
CA PRO A 82 -1.05 8.38 14.78
C PRO A 82 -0.30 9.68 15.07
N LYS A 83 0.61 9.70 16.05
CA LYS A 83 1.47 10.88 16.31
C LYS A 83 2.32 11.31 15.09
N TRP A 84 2.61 10.38 14.19
CA TRP A 84 3.36 10.66 12.97
C TRP A 84 2.53 11.33 11.89
N LEU A 85 1.19 11.27 11.98
CA LEU A 85 0.27 11.84 11.00
C LEU A 85 0.15 13.36 11.19
N ARG A 86 0.40 14.12 10.12
CA ARG A 86 0.39 15.60 10.11
C ARG A 86 -0.88 16.22 9.53
N ALA A 87 -1.72 15.42 8.90
CA ALA A 87 -2.96 15.87 8.28
C ALA A 87 -4.17 15.06 8.79
N PRO A 88 -5.36 15.66 8.88
CA PRO A 88 -6.59 14.91 9.15
C PRO A 88 -6.93 14.00 7.98
N THR A 89 -7.64 12.91 8.25
CA THR A 89 -8.18 12.05 7.21
C THR A 89 -9.54 12.56 6.73
N LEU A 90 -9.88 12.30 5.46
CA LEU A 90 -11.21 12.52 4.92
C LEU A 90 -12.27 11.73 5.71
N LEU A 91 -11.89 10.56 6.22
CA LEU A 91 -12.77 9.70 7.03
C LEU A 91 -13.19 10.39 8.33
N ALA A 92 -12.24 11.00 9.05
CA ALA A 92 -12.52 11.78 10.26
C ALA A 92 -13.36 13.02 9.93
N ALA A 93 -13.03 13.75 8.87
CA ALA A 93 -13.78 14.94 8.43
C ALA A 93 -15.22 14.61 8.04
N LEU A 94 -15.46 13.52 7.32
CA LEU A 94 -16.80 13.06 6.96
C LEU A 94 -17.60 12.62 8.20
N ALA A 95 -16.98 11.93 9.15
CA ALA A 95 -17.61 11.57 10.43
C ALA A 95 -17.99 12.81 11.24
N ASP A 96 -17.13 13.83 11.30
CA ASP A 96 -17.42 15.11 11.96
C ASP A 96 -18.54 15.89 11.26
N ALA A 97 -18.69 15.72 9.94
CA ALA A 97 -19.82 16.24 9.16
C ALA A 97 -21.12 15.40 9.33
N GLY A 98 -21.15 14.45 10.26
CA GLY A 98 -22.33 13.64 10.59
C GLY A 98 -22.58 12.45 9.67
N LYS A 99 -21.62 12.07 8.83
CA LYS A 99 -21.74 10.88 7.98
C LYS A 99 -21.42 9.61 8.77
N LYS A 100 -22.11 8.53 8.46
CA LYS A 100 -21.81 7.19 8.98
C LYS A 100 -20.63 6.63 8.22
N VAL A 101 -19.47 6.56 8.88
CA VAL A 101 -18.22 6.09 8.28
C VAL A 101 -17.85 4.72 8.82
N ALA A 102 -17.43 3.81 7.94
CA ALA A 102 -16.87 2.52 8.31
C ALA A 102 -15.51 2.30 7.64
N VAL A 103 -14.55 1.81 8.40
CA VAL A 103 -13.19 1.44 7.95
C VAL A 103 -12.92 0.01 8.36
N ILE A 104 -12.56 -0.83 7.39
CA ILE A 104 -12.20 -2.22 7.64
C ILE A 104 -10.85 -2.47 6.99
N THR A 105 -9.88 -2.90 7.79
CA THR A 105 -8.53 -3.22 7.31
C THR A 105 -8.23 -4.71 7.53
N ALA A 106 -7.34 -5.26 6.72
CA ALA A 106 -6.82 -6.59 6.98
C ALA A 106 -5.94 -6.59 8.24
N LYS A 107 -5.00 -5.66 8.36
CA LYS A 107 -4.01 -5.56 9.44
C LYS A 107 -4.35 -4.48 10.46
N ASP A 108 -4.16 -4.77 11.77
CA ASP A 108 -4.48 -3.85 12.86
C ASP A 108 -3.57 -2.60 12.93
N LYS A 109 -2.33 -2.73 12.51
CA LYS A 109 -1.38 -1.61 12.48
C LYS A 109 -1.88 -0.43 11.66
N LEU A 110 -2.42 -0.69 10.47
CA LEU A 110 -2.97 0.33 9.59
C LEU A 110 -4.26 0.93 10.15
N ARG A 111 -5.10 0.13 10.82
CA ARG A 111 -6.37 0.56 11.43
C ARG A 111 -6.22 1.81 12.29
N LYS A 112 -5.18 1.85 13.15
CA LYS A 112 -4.96 2.99 14.07
C LYS A 112 -4.68 4.30 13.35
N LEU A 113 -3.94 4.25 12.25
CA LEU A 113 -3.66 5.42 11.42
C LEU A 113 -4.93 5.90 10.69
N LEU A 114 -5.67 4.98 10.05
CA LEU A 114 -6.86 5.30 9.27
C LEU A 114 -8.02 5.79 10.16
N GLY A 115 -8.18 5.19 11.35
CA GLY A 115 -9.20 5.56 12.33
C GLY A 115 -8.83 6.75 13.21
N ASN A 116 -7.69 7.41 12.97
CA ASN A 116 -7.24 8.52 13.83
C ASN A 116 -8.29 9.64 13.89
N LYS A 117 -8.78 9.92 15.10
CA LYS A 117 -9.82 10.94 15.41
C LYS A 117 -11.16 10.72 14.69
N MET A 118 -11.38 9.57 14.09
CA MET A 118 -12.64 9.24 13.41
C MET A 118 -13.67 8.71 14.42
N ARG A 119 -14.88 9.23 14.36
CA ARG A 119 -16.07 8.66 15.02
C ARG A 119 -16.80 7.78 14.00
N GLY A 120 -16.99 6.50 14.33
CA GLY A 120 -17.64 5.54 13.45
C GLY A 120 -17.11 4.13 13.66
N ILE A 121 -17.35 3.27 12.70
CA ILE A 121 -16.90 1.87 12.75
C ILE A 121 -15.48 1.77 12.20
N CYS A 122 -14.55 1.22 13.01
CA CYS A 122 -13.16 1.02 12.58
C CYS A 122 -12.56 -0.22 13.22
N PHE A 123 -12.33 -1.28 12.45
CA PHE A 123 -11.74 -2.53 12.96
C PHE A 123 -10.86 -3.21 11.91
N SER A 124 -10.08 -4.21 12.36
CA SER A 124 -9.26 -5.06 11.51
C SER A 124 -9.76 -6.50 11.51
N ALA A 125 -9.57 -7.20 10.38
CA ALA A 125 -9.80 -8.63 10.27
C ALA A 125 -8.87 -9.42 11.19
N GLU A 126 -7.61 -9.00 11.30
CA GLU A 126 -6.58 -9.60 12.17
C GLU A 126 -7.01 -9.74 13.63
N LYS A 127 -7.77 -8.75 14.14
CA LYS A 127 -8.24 -8.71 15.53
C LYS A 127 -9.76 -8.68 15.63
N SER A 128 -10.44 -9.36 14.72
CA SER A 128 -11.90 -9.38 14.66
C SER A 128 -12.57 -9.97 15.89
N ASP A 129 -11.87 -10.82 16.65
CA ASP A 129 -12.29 -11.39 17.94
C ASP A 129 -12.14 -10.43 19.15
N GLN A 130 -11.40 -9.33 18.99
CA GLN A 130 -11.09 -8.36 20.04
C GLN A 130 -11.88 -7.04 19.87
N VAL A 131 -12.79 -6.99 18.92
CA VAL A 131 -13.56 -5.79 18.58
C VAL A 131 -14.55 -5.46 19.70
N THR A 132 -14.55 -4.19 20.12
CA THR A 132 -15.46 -3.67 21.14
C THR A 132 -16.18 -2.41 20.65
N GLU A 133 -17.41 -2.20 21.15
CA GLU A 133 -18.19 -0.99 20.84
C GLU A 133 -17.43 0.30 21.20
N ALA A 134 -16.75 0.29 22.36
CA ALA A 134 -16.04 1.46 22.87
C ALA A 134 -14.84 1.88 21.99
N GLU A 135 -14.09 0.91 21.47
CA GLU A 135 -12.89 1.19 20.67
C GLU A 135 -13.21 1.25 19.17
N ASN A 136 -14.12 0.40 18.70
CA ASN A 136 -14.31 0.14 17.28
C ASN A 136 -15.64 0.65 16.73
N GLY A 137 -16.55 1.15 17.57
CA GLY A 137 -17.89 1.60 17.18
C GLY A 137 -18.83 0.47 16.74
N ILE A 138 -18.48 -0.75 17.06
CA ILE A 138 -19.25 -1.97 16.79
C ILE A 138 -18.76 -3.09 17.70
N SER A 139 -19.62 -4.08 17.96
CA SER A 139 -19.31 -5.32 18.69
C SER A 139 -19.80 -6.54 17.90
N ASP A 140 -19.39 -7.73 18.32
CA ASP A 140 -19.78 -9.01 17.71
C ASP A 140 -19.59 -9.07 16.17
N VAL A 141 -18.41 -8.69 15.72
CA VAL A 141 -18.08 -8.66 14.30
C VAL A 141 -18.05 -10.07 13.71
N LEU A 142 -17.62 -11.08 14.47
CA LEU A 142 -17.60 -12.48 14.00
C LEU A 142 -19.02 -12.99 13.74
N GLY A 143 -19.98 -12.71 14.67
CA GLY A 143 -21.38 -13.04 14.45
C GLY A 143 -22.00 -12.29 13.27
N LEU A 144 -21.65 -11.00 13.09
CA LEU A 144 -22.10 -10.20 11.98
C LEU A 144 -21.61 -10.72 10.61
N VAL A 145 -20.34 -11.09 10.52
CA VAL A 145 -19.69 -11.49 9.26
C VAL A 145 -19.96 -12.97 8.95
N GLY A 146 -20.07 -13.81 9.97
CA GLY A 146 -20.29 -15.25 9.82
C GLY A 146 -19.06 -16.04 9.39
N LEU A 147 -17.87 -15.45 9.53
CA LEU A 147 -16.58 -16.09 9.25
C LEU A 147 -15.75 -16.18 10.54
N PRO A 148 -14.91 -17.20 10.69
CA PRO A 148 -13.97 -17.31 11.81
C PRO A 148 -12.91 -16.21 11.75
N VAL A 149 -12.16 -16.03 12.84
CA VAL A 149 -10.94 -15.20 12.84
C VAL A 149 -9.97 -15.75 11.78
N PRO A 150 -9.57 -14.94 10.80
CA PRO A 150 -8.70 -15.42 9.74
C PRO A 150 -7.25 -15.59 10.21
N ASP A 151 -6.54 -16.54 9.62
CA ASP A 151 -5.09 -16.67 9.81
C ASP A 151 -4.38 -15.44 9.23
N VAL A 152 -3.37 -14.93 9.95
CA VAL A 152 -2.60 -13.72 9.57
C VAL A 152 -1.86 -13.89 8.24
N TYR A 153 -1.47 -15.12 7.92
CA TYR A 153 -0.77 -15.49 6.68
C TYR A 153 -1.68 -16.24 5.71
N SER A 154 -2.86 -15.69 5.44
CA SER A 154 -3.81 -16.27 4.50
C SER A 154 -4.57 -15.22 3.68
N ALA A 155 -5.17 -15.63 2.57
CA ALA A 155 -6.12 -14.84 1.82
C ALA A 155 -7.38 -14.49 2.63
N GLY A 156 -7.66 -15.26 3.69
CA GLY A 156 -8.81 -15.08 4.57
C GLY A 156 -8.88 -13.72 5.26
N LEU A 157 -7.75 -13.05 5.52
CA LEU A 157 -7.77 -11.67 6.02
C LEU A 157 -8.48 -10.73 5.06
N SER A 158 -8.15 -10.80 3.78
CA SER A 158 -8.77 -9.96 2.74
C SER A 158 -10.22 -10.37 2.48
N GLU A 159 -10.53 -11.67 2.47
CA GLU A 159 -11.90 -12.15 2.36
C GLU A 159 -12.78 -11.61 3.48
N PHE A 160 -12.29 -11.65 4.73
CA PHE A 160 -13.00 -11.11 5.88
C PHE A 160 -13.31 -9.61 5.72
N VAL A 161 -12.38 -8.82 5.17
CA VAL A 161 -12.59 -7.39 4.89
C VAL A 161 -13.77 -7.20 3.94
N PHE A 162 -13.83 -7.94 2.85
CA PHE A 162 -14.92 -7.85 1.87
C PHE A 162 -16.25 -8.34 2.43
N ALA A 163 -16.25 -9.48 3.11
CA ALA A 163 -17.45 -10.04 3.74
C ALA A 163 -18.02 -9.09 4.79
N ALA A 164 -17.16 -8.48 5.61
CA ALA A 164 -17.55 -7.47 6.59
C ALA A 164 -18.13 -6.22 5.91
N GLY A 165 -17.54 -5.77 4.80
CA GLY A 165 -18.08 -4.66 4.01
C GLY A 165 -19.51 -4.91 3.54
N VAL A 166 -19.77 -6.09 2.98
CA VAL A 166 -21.12 -6.51 2.56
C VAL A 166 -22.07 -6.60 3.75
N ALA A 167 -21.65 -7.23 4.85
CA ALA A 167 -22.47 -7.37 6.06
C ALA A 167 -22.86 -6.01 6.68
N LEU A 168 -21.89 -5.08 6.75
CA LEU A 168 -22.16 -3.72 7.23
C LEU A 168 -23.10 -2.96 6.31
N MET A 169 -22.95 -3.10 4.99
CA MET A 169 -23.83 -2.43 4.05
C MET A 169 -25.28 -2.92 4.17
N LYS A 170 -25.47 -4.23 4.40
CA LYS A 170 -26.80 -4.83 4.64
C LYS A 170 -27.44 -4.37 5.95
N THR A 171 -26.65 -4.20 7.03
CA THR A 171 -27.16 -4.04 8.40
C THR A 171 -27.04 -2.62 8.97
N ARG A 172 -25.95 -1.93 8.72
CA ARG A 172 -25.61 -0.60 9.28
C ARG A 172 -25.74 0.53 8.28
N LYS A 173 -25.62 0.22 6.98
CA LYS A 173 -25.74 1.16 5.85
C LYS A 173 -24.86 2.40 6.05
N PRO A 174 -23.54 2.27 6.13
CA PRO A 174 -22.64 3.41 6.19
C PRO A 174 -22.78 4.28 4.93
N ASP A 175 -22.67 5.61 5.10
CA ASP A 175 -22.64 6.55 3.97
C ASP A 175 -21.31 6.45 3.21
N VAL A 176 -20.21 6.20 3.93
CA VAL A 176 -18.88 6.07 3.39
C VAL A 176 -18.18 4.86 4.02
N MET A 177 -17.55 4.05 3.18
CA MET A 177 -16.80 2.88 3.62
C MET A 177 -15.45 2.79 2.93
N TYR A 178 -14.39 2.50 3.71
CA TYR A 178 -13.06 2.20 3.21
C TYR A 178 -12.68 0.77 3.54
N LEU A 179 -12.33 0.00 2.52
CA LEU A 179 -11.90 -1.40 2.62
C LEU A 179 -10.45 -1.51 2.16
N SER A 180 -9.56 -1.99 3.03
CA SER A 180 -8.15 -2.17 2.73
C SER A 180 -7.71 -3.61 3.01
N THR A 181 -7.19 -4.29 1.99
CA THR A 181 -6.76 -5.68 2.06
C THR A 181 -5.30 -5.83 2.52
N THR A 182 -4.71 -6.99 2.33
CA THR A 182 -3.28 -7.27 2.50
C THR A 182 -2.74 -7.97 1.26
N ASP A 183 -1.47 -7.75 0.96
CA ASP A 183 -0.73 -8.24 -0.21
C ASP A 183 -0.15 -9.65 -0.07
N TYR A 184 -0.60 -10.42 0.92
CA TYR A 184 -0.11 -11.79 1.12
C TYR A 184 -0.19 -12.64 -0.15
N VAL A 185 -1.31 -12.56 -0.88
CA VAL A 185 -1.50 -13.31 -2.13
C VAL A 185 -0.55 -12.79 -3.22
N GLN A 186 -0.38 -11.47 -3.33
CA GLN A 186 0.45 -10.84 -4.34
C GLN A 186 1.95 -11.13 -4.16
N HIS A 187 2.39 -11.33 -2.92
CA HIS A 187 3.75 -11.81 -2.64
C HIS A 187 3.98 -13.27 -3.07
N LYS A 188 2.93 -14.11 -3.02
CA LYS A 188 3.03 -15.55 -3.30
C LYS A 188 2.66 -15.93 -4.74
N HIS A 189 1.76 -15.20 -5.37
CA HIS A 189 1.14 -15.57 -6.62
C HIS A 189 1.25 -14.44 -7.65
N ALA A 190 1.94 -14.72 -8.76
CA ALA A 190 2.02 -13.80 -9.89
C ALA A 190 0.65 -13.66 -10.60
N PRO A 191 0.42 -12.57 -11.36
CA PRO A 191 -0.77 -12.43 -12.21
C PRO A 191 -0.99 -13.65 -13.11
N GLY A 192 -2.24 -14.09 -13.22
CA GLY A 192 -2.64 -15.23 -14.07
C GLY A 192 -2.32 -16.62 -13.51
N THR A 193 -1.77 -16.72 -12.30
CA THR A 193 -1.61 -18.01 -11.61
C THR A 193 -2.91 -18.44 -10.92
N PRO A 194 -3.15 -19.75 -10.70
CA PRO A 194 -4.38 -20.23 -10.06
C PRO A 194 -4.69 -19.55 -8.71
N GLY A 195 -3.68 -19.39 -7.85
CA GLY A 195 -3.89 -18.74 -6.54
C GLY A 195 -4.25 -17.26 -6.64
N ALA A 196 -3.70 -16.53 -7.61
CA ALA A 196 -4.13 -15.16 -7.90
C ALA A 196 -5.56 -15.16 -8.45
N ASP A 197 -5.86 -16.02 -9.42
CA ASP A 197 -7.20 -16.11 -10.03
C ASP A 197 -8.29 -16.42 -9.01
N GLU A 198 -8.03 -17.31 -8.05
CA GLU A 198 -8.96 -17.64 -6.97
C GLU A 198 -9.23 -16.42 -6.06
N PHE A 199 -8.18 -15.70 -5.69
CA PHE A 199 -8.30 -14.48 -4.87
C PHE A 199 -9.13 -13.41 -5.57
N TYR A 200 -8.83 -13.13 -6.84
CA TYR A 200 -9.54 -12.10 -7.61
C TYR A 200 -10.97 -12.51 -7.95
N ALA A 201 -11.25 -13.81 -8.12
CA ALA A 201 -12.61 -14.31 -8.27
C ALA A 201 -13.44 -14.15 -6.98
N MET A 202 -12.87 -14.45 -5.83
CA MET A 202 -13.49 -14.22 -4.52
C MET A 202 -13.85 -12.74 -4.35
N MET A 203 -12.89 -11.85 -4.57
CA MET A 203 -13.08 -10.41 -4.48
C MET A 203 -14.18 -9.91 -5.41
N ASP A 204 -14.18 -10.33 -6.67
CA ASP A 204 -15.18 -9.95 -7.68
C ASP A 204 -16.61 -10.28 -7.23
N GLY A 205 -16.78 -11.42 -6.58
CA GLY A 205 -18.06 -11.84 -6.02
C GLY A 205 -18.58 -10.92 -4.90
N TYR A 206 -17.71 -10.44 -4.03
CA TYR A 206 -18.09 -9.48 -2.99
C TYR A 206 -18.33 -8.07 -3.55
N LEU A 207 -17.52 -7.62 -4.49
CA LEU A 207 -17.73 -6.33 -5.16
C LEU A 207 -19.04 -6.31 -5.94
N SER A 208 -19.41 -7.40 -6.60
CA SER A 208 -20.73 -7.55 -7.23
C SER A 208 -21.88 -7.39 -6.22
N GLN A 209 -21.78 -8.00 -5.03
CA GLN A 209 -22.79 -7.85 -3.98
C GLN A 209 -22.91 -6.41 -3.48
N LEU A 210 -21.78 -5.69 -3.34
CA LEU A 210 -21.82 -4.27 -2.97
C LEU A 210 -22.46 -3.40 -4.05
N ASP A 211 -22.19 -3.69 -5.33
CA ASP A 211 -22.84 -3.00 -6.46
C ASP A 211 -24.34 -3.26 -6.51
N ASP A 212 -24.78 -4.51 -6.29
CA ASP A 212 -26.19 -4.91 -6.20
C ASP A 212 -26.93 -4.21 -5.03
N LEU A 213 -26.20 -3.86 -3.97
CA LEU A 213 -26.71 -3.05 -2.86
C LEU A 213 -26.75 -1.53 -3.18
N GLY A 214 -26.41 -1.13 -4.40
CA GLY A 214 -26.45 0.26 -4.88
C GLY A 214 -25.20 1.08 -4.56
N CYS A 215 -24.11 0.47 -4.11
CA CYS A 215 -22.89 1.19 -3.79
C CYS A 215 -22.23 1.78 -5.04
N VAL A 216 -21.78 3.04 -4.92
CA VAL A 216 -20.74 3.56 -5.80
C VAL A 216 -19.41 3.02 -5.29
N ILE A 217 -18.66 2.35 -6.16
CA ILE A 217 -17.41 1.66 -5.80
C ILE A 217 -16.27 2.26 -6.60
N ALA A 218 -15.32 2.91 -5.90
CA ALA A 218 -14.01 3.25 -6.46
C ALA A 218 -12.99 2.20 -5.99
N PHE A 219 -12.41 1.52 -6.96
CA PHE A 219 -11.40 0.49 -6.77
C PHE A 219 -10.03 1.05 -7.12
N THR A 220 -9.05 0.86 -6.23
CA THR A 220 -7.66 1.21 -6.48
C THR A 220 -6.72 0.24 -5.73
N ALA A 221 -5.42 0.48 -5.83
CA ALA A 221 -4.41 -0.18 -5.04
C ALA A 221 -3.46 0.85 -4.41
N ASP A 222 -2.79 0.45 -3.36
CA ASP A 222 -1.75 1.25 -2.72
C ASP A 222 -0.43 1.17 -3.50
N HIS A 223 -0.12 0.03 -4.14
CA HIS A 223 1.02 -0.18 -5.02
C HIS A 223 0.82 -1.41 -5.91
N GLY A 224 1.74 -1.61 -6.85
CA GLY A 224 1.88 -2.84 -7.62
C GLY A 224 2.82 -3.84 -6.93
N MET A 225 3.18 -4.92 -7.65
CA MET A 225 4.00 -6.02 -7.15
C MET A 225 4.79 -6.65 -8.30
N ASN A 226 6.12 -6.75 -8.19
CA ASN A 226 6.95 -7.37 -9.21
C ASN A 226 7.79 -8.52 -8.67
N ALA A 227 8.16 -9.45 -9.55
CA ALA A 227 9.20 -10.43 -9.26
C ALA A 227 10.56 -9.73 -9.09
N LYS A 228 11.31 -10.12 -8.07
CA LYS A 228 12.61 -9.54 -7.69
C LYS A 228 13.69 -10.62 -7.76
N THR A 229 13.83 -11.18 -8.94
CA THR A 229 14.67 -12.36 -9.14
C THR A 229 15.45 -12.24 -10.45
N TRP A 230 16.55 -12.97 -10.50
CA TRP A 230 17.24 -13.31 -11.72
C TRP A 230 16.39 -14.26 -12.59
N MET A 231 16.88 -14.54 -13.79
CA MET A 231 16.21 -15.47 -14.73
C MET A 231 16.11 -16.91 -14.20
N ASP A 232 16.98 -17.29 -13.29
CA ASP A 232 16.97 -18.60 -12.60
C ASP A 232 16.08 -18.65 -11.36
N ALA A 233 15.28 -17.59 -11.14
CA ALA A 233 14.40 -17.39 -10.01
C ALA A 233 15.09 -17.17 -8.64
N THR A 234 16.41 -17.04 -8.60
CA THR A 234 17.11 -16.64 -7.37
C THR A 234 16.87 -15.16 -7.06
N PRO A 235 16.77 -14.75 -5.78
CA PRO A 235 16.56 -13.36 -5.41
C PRO A 235 17.66 -12.42 -5.93
N ASP A 236 17.29 -11.29 -6.52
CA ASP A 236 18.21 -10.24 -6.95
C ASP A 236 18.24 -9.12 -5.91
N VAL A 237 19.23 -9.15 -5.02
CA VAL A 237 19.33 -8.26 -3.86
C VAL A 237 20.61 -7.44 -3.89
N ILE A 238 20.47 -6.13 -3.66
CA ILE A 238 21.59 -5.23 -3.36
C ILE A 238 21.61 -5.00 -1.84
N TYR A 239 22.59 -5.52 -1.15
CA TYR A 239 22.80 -5.26 0.27
C TYR A 239 23.51 -3.91 0.44
N LEU A 240 22.74 -2.84 0.43
CA LEU A 240 23.25 -1.47 0.30
C LEU A 240 24.12 -1.04 1.49
N GLN A 241 23.83 -1.51 2.71
CA GLN A 241 24.68 -1.22 3.87
C GLN A 241 26.07 -1.88 3.71
N ASP A 242 26.11 -3.13 3.26
CA ASP A 242 27.38 -3.84 3.04
C ASP A 242 28.23 -3.12 1.97
N VAL A 243 27.60 -2.66 0.89
CA VAL A 243 28.26 -1.87 -0.16
C VAL A 243 28.80 -0.55 0.37
N LEU A 244 28.04 0.16 1.19
CA LEU A 244 28.46 1.44 1.77
C LEU A 244 29.54 1.25 2.84
N ASP A 245 29.48 0.20 3.63
CA ASP A 245 30.50 -0.13 4.62
C ASP A 245 31.84 -0.48 3.95
N GLU A 246 31.82 -1.17 2.80
CA GLU A 246 33.03 -1.42 1.99
C GLU A 246 33.63 -0.11 1.45
N TRP A 247 32.79 0.82 0.98
CA TRP A 247 33.28 2.04 0.32
C TRP A 247 33.68 3.16 1.28
N LEU A 248 33.01 3.29 2.41
CA LEU A 248 33.15 4.40 3.34
C LEU A 248 33.77 4.02 4.68
N GLY A 249 33.80 2.72 4.99
CA GLY A 249 34.10 2.19 6.31
C GLY A 249 32.84 1.82 7.09
N ALA A 250 32.99 0.83 7.98
CA ALA A 250 31.87 0.28 8.73
C ALA A 250 31.13 1.35 9.55
N ALA A 251 29.79 1.32 9.46
CA ALA A 251 28.86 2.22 10.17
C ALA A 251 29.05 3.73 9.91
N VAL A 252 29.75 4.14 8.85
CA VAL A 252 29.83 5.54 8.43
C VAL A 252 28.49 5.99 7.86
N ALA A 253 27.87 5.19 6.99
CA ALA A 253 26.52 5.43 6.48
C ALA A 253 25.49 4.59 7.25
N ARG A 254 24.23 5.05 7.28
CA ARG A 254 23.11 4.28 7.80
C ARG A 254 22.06 4.12 6.72
N VAL A 255 21.77 2.88 6.36
CA VAL A 255 20.70 2.52 5.41
C VAL A 255 19.43 2.18 6.18
N ILE A 256 18.34 2.84 5.83
CA ILE A 256 16.99 2.56 6.35
C ILE A 256 16.10 2.07 5.21
N LEU A 257 15.46 0.94 5.44
CA LEU A 257 14.45 0.39 4.53
C LEU A 257 13.06 0.76 5.05
N PRO A 258 12.33 1.68 4.42
CA PRO A 258 10.99 2.08 4.86
C PRO A 258 9.94 0.95 4.78
N ILE A 259 10.25 -0.16 4.11
CA ILE A 259 9.42 -1.38 4.09
C ILE A 259 9.55 -2.21 5.38
N THR A 260 10.58 -1.99 6.20
CA THR A 260 10.86 -2.83 7.36
C THR A 260 9.62 -2.98 8.25
N ASP A 261 9.21 -4.22 8.44
CA ASP A 261 8.25 -4.66 9.41
C ASP A 261 8.78 -5.92 10.10
N PRO A 262 9.22 -5.83 11.38
CA PRO A 262 9.82 -6.96 12.09
C PRO A 262 8.86 -8.13 12.31
N TYR A 263 7.57 -7.94 12.06
CA TYR A 263 6.54 -8.97 12.19
C TYR A 263 6.19 -9.65 10.85
N VAL A 264 6.76 -9.19 9.74
CA VAL A 264 6.51 -9.74 8.41
C VAL A 264 7.80 -10.34 7.85
N VAL A 265 7.84 -11.66 7.70
CA VAL A 265 9.05 -12.41 7.33
C VAL A 265 9.05 -12.94 5.89
N HIS A 266 7.89 -13.02 5.23
CA HIS A 266 7.73 -13.69 3.93
C HIS A 266 8.42 -13.01 2.74
N HIS A 267 8.86 -11.75 2.88
CA HIS A 267 9.65 -11.03 1.87
C HIS A 267 11.02 -10.56 2.42
N GLY A 268 11.43 -11.05 3.58
CA GLY A 268 12.70 -10.72 4.22
C GLY A 268 12.89 -9.24 4.55
N ALA A 269 11.81 -8.44 4.65
CA ALA A 269 11.82 -6.98 4.78
C ALA A 269 12.59 -6.26 3.64
N LEU A 270 12.59 -6.82 2.43
CA LEU A 270 13.25 -6.31 1.24
C LEU A 270 12.26 -5.53 0.36
N GLY A 271 12.69 -4.40 -0.17
CA GLY A 271 11.90 -3.56 -1.07
C GLY A 271 12.77 -2.82 -2.07
N SER A 272 12.14 -2.05 -2.96
CA SER A 272 12.84 -1.33 -4.03
C SER A 272 13.17 0.13 -3.69
N PHE A 273 13.15 0.50 -2.40
CA PHE A 273 13.41 1.86 -1.94
C PHE A 273 14.17 1.86 -0.61
N ALA A 274 15.20 2.67 -0.52
CA ALA A 274 15.97 2.89 0.71
C ALA A 274 16.27 4.38 0.91
N THR A 275 16.46 4.78 2.17
CA THR A 275 17.06 6.08 2.50
C THR A 275 18.42 5.87 3.16
N VAL A 276 19.36 6.78 2.90
CA VAL A 276 20.73 6.71 3.41
C VAL A 276 21.03 8.00 4.18
N TYR A 277 21.44 7.84 5.43
CA TYR A 277 21.90 8.93 6.28
C TYR A 277 23.44 8.95 6.29
N LEU A 278 24.02 10.13 6.10
CA LEU A 278 25.46 10.34 5.93
C LEU A 278 25.98 11.39 6.89
N PRO A 279 27.19 11.23 7.47
CA PRO A 279 27.86 12.31 8.16
C PRO A 279 28.34 13.36 7.15
N SER A 280 28.48 14.59 7.60
CA SER A 280 28.92 15.73 6.76
C SER A 280 30.34 15.60 6.18
N THR A 281 31.11 14.61 6.65
CA THR A 281 32.46 14.30 6.15
C THR A 281 32.46 13.51 4.84
N VAL A 282 31.33 12.94 4.43
CA VAL A 282 31.22 12.17 3.19
C VAL A 282 30.90 13.10 2.02
N ASP A 283 31.64 12.96 0.92
CA ASP A 283 31.30 13.61 -0.35
C ASP A 283 30.05 12.95 -0.95
N MET A 284 28.89 13.54 -0.64
CA MET A 284 27.58 13.05 -1.05
C MET A 284 27.41 13.02 -2.57
N GLU A 285 27.94 14.00 -3.29
CA GLU A 285 27.80 14.07 -4.76
C GLU A 285 28.65 12.99 -5.46
N ALA A 286 29.85 12.73 -4.95
CA ALA A 286 30.67 11.62 -5.47
C ALA A 286 30.02 10.27 -5.17
N LEU A 287 29.47 10.07 -3.97
CA LEU A 287 28.75 8.86 -3.59
C LEU A 287 27.48 8.65 -4.44
N LYS A 288 26.67 9.70 -4.64
CA LYS A 288 25.49 9.68 -5.50
C LYS A 288 25.83 9.20 -6.92
N LYS A 289 26.89 9.76 -7.52
CA LYS A 289 27.35 9.36 -8.86
C LYS A 289 27.80 7.90 -8.89
N LYS A 290 28.51 7.44 -7.86
CA LYS A 290 28.99 6.06 -7.76
C LYS A 290 27.82 5.06 -7.63
N LEU A 291 26.81 5.38 -6.82
CA LEU A 291 25.59 4.57 -6.67
C LEU A 291 24.77 4.54 -7.96
N ALA A 292 24.64 5.68 -8.66
CA ALA A 292 23.78 5.80 -9.84
C ALA A 292 24.25 4.94 -11.05
N VAL A 293 25.50 4.48 -11.05
CA VAL A 293 26.02 3.59 -12.10
C VAL A 293 26.06 2.12 -11.70
N MET A 294 25.61 1.79 -10.48
CA MET A 294 25.51 0.41 -10.05
C MET A 294 24.39 -0.32 -10.78
N ARG A 295 24.67 -1.56 -11.18
CA ARG A 295 23.63 -2.46 -11.70
C ARG A 295 22.48 -2.60 -10.69
N GLY A 296 21.25 -2.58 -11.17
CA GLY A 296 20.05 -2.75 -10.35
C GLY A 296 19.59 -1.49 -9.64
N ILE A 297 20.27 -0.35 -9.83
CA ILE A 297 19.84 0.97 -9.31
C ILE A 297 19.19 1.76 -10.44
N GLU A 298 17.92 2.12 -10.27
CA GLU A 298 17.13 2.95 -11.19
C GLU A 298 17.32 4.45 -10.94
N ALA A 299 17.37 4.85 -9.67
CA ALA A 299 17.50 6.26 -9.32
C ALA A 299 18.23 6.47 -7.99
N VAL A 300 19.04 7.52 -7.94
CA VAL A 300 19.63 8.05 -6.71
C VAL A 300 19.33 9.55 -6.65
N CYS A 301 18.64 9.96 -5.59
CA CYS A 301 18.24 11.35 -5.40
C CYS A 301 18.82 11.88 -4.09
N THR A 302 19.26 13.14 -4.08
CA THR A 302 19.49 13.86 -2.82
C THR A 302 18.17 14.05 -2.08
N ARG A 303 18.21 14.37 -0.78
CA ARG A 303 17.03 14.71 0.02
C ARG A 303 16.11 15.71 -0.66
N ALA A 304 16.66 16.79 -1.19
CA ALA A 304 15.90 17.85 -1.85
C ALA A 304 15.25 17.35 -3.16
N GLU A 305 16.00 16.61 -3.97
CA GLU A 305 15.49 16.01 -5.21
C GLU A 305 14.37 14.99 -4.92
N ALA A 306 14.56 14.12 -3.92
CA ALA A 306 13.57 13.13 -3.53
C ALA A 306 12.30 13.77 -2.96
N ALA A 307 12.46 14.79 -2.09
CA ALA A 307 11.34 15.55 -1.55
C ALA A 307 10.50 16.21 -2.66
N SER A 308 11.16 16.78 -3.68
CA SER A 308 10.47 17.38 -4.83
C SER A 308 9.87 16.35 -5.77
N ARG A 309 10.66 15.32 -6.18
CA ARG A 309 10.26 14.35 -7.21
C ARG A 309 9.17 13.41 -6.73
N PHE A 310 9.28 12.96 -5.48
CA PHE A 310 8.41 11.93 -4.88
C PHE A 310 7.44 12.51 -3.84
N GLU A 311 7.40 13.83 -3.68
CA GLU A 311 6.50 14.51 -2.74
C GLU A 311 6.66 13.97 -1.29
N LEU A 312 7.93 13.80 -0.85
CA LEU A 312 8.27 13.26 0.47
C LEU A 312 8.53 14.38 1.50
N PRO A 313 8.27 14.13 2.80
CA PRO A 313 8.65 15.05 3.87
C PRO A 313 10.17 15.03 4.04
N ALA A 314 10.84 16.13 3.69
CA ALA A 314 12.31 16.22 3.71
C ALA A 314 12.94 15.95 5.08
N ASP A 315 12.22 16.23 6.16
CA ASP A 315 12.66 16.00 7.54
C ASP A 315 12.55 14.54 8.02
N ARG A 316 11.98 13.63 7.17
CA ARG A 316 11.77 12.22 7.50
C ARG A 316 12.44 11.25 6.54
N ILE A 317 13.30 11.74 5.68
CA ILE A 317 14.09 10.94 4.75
C ILE A 317 15.59 11.23 4.92
N GLY A 318 16.43 10.29 4.50
CA GLY A 318 17.88 10.42 4.58
C GLY A 318 18.47 11.47 3.63
N ASP A 319 19.77 11.60 3.63
CA ASP A 319 20.52 12.51 2.75
C ASP A 319 20.47 12.09 1.30
N LEU A 320 20.43 10.74 1.07
CA LEU A 320 20.15 10.14 -0.23
C LEU A 320 18.94 9.22 -0.16
N VAL A 321 18.22 9.14 -1.28
CA VAL A 321 17.19 8.16 -1.57
C VAL A 321 17.68 7.30 -2.73
N VAL A 322 17.59 5.98 -2.57
CA VAL A 322 18.01 4.99 -3.58
C VAL A 322 16.79 4.16 -3.95
N VAL A 323 16.56 4.04 -5.26
CA VAL A 323 15.46 3.22 -5.82
C VAL A 323 16.07 2.18 -6.76
N SER A 324 15.69 0.92 -6.59
CA SER A 324 16.16 -0.17 -7.45
C SER A 324 15.31 -0.34 -8.69
N GLU A 325 15.90 -1.01 -9.68
CA GLU A 325 15.22 -1.43 -10.91
C GLU A 325 14.11 -2.46 -10.63
N ARG A 326 13.27 -2.68 -11.63
CA ARG A 326 12.07 -3.53 -11.54
C ARG A 326 12.32 -4.92 -10.93
N SER A 327 13.41 -5.59 -11.31
CA SER A 327 13.71 -6.97 -10.90
C SER A 327 14.60 -7.10 -9.66
N THR A 328 15.01 -5.97 -9.09
CA THR A 328 15.98 -5.90 -7.99
C THR A 328 15.34 -5.35 -6.73
N VAL A 329 15.74 -5.84 -5.56
CA VAL A 329 15.43 -5.25 -4.26
C VAL A 329 16.67 -4.76 -3.54
N ILE A 330 16.45 -3.88 -2.57
CA ILE A 330 17.47 -3.36 -1.67
C ILE A 330 17.27 -3.98 -0.28
N GLY A 331 18.36 -4.50 0.27
CA GLY A 331 18.50 -4.91 1.66
C GLY A 331 19.48 -4.00 2.41
N THR A 332 19.54 -4.15 3.73
CA THR A 332 20.63 -3.56 4.54
C THR A 332 21.88 -4.40 4.42
N SER A 333 22.11 -5.35 5.32
CA SER A 333 23.23 -6.31 5.27
C SER A 333 22.71 -7.72 4.99
N ALA A 334 23.46 -8.54 4.31
CA ALA A 334 23.08 -9.92 3.99
C ALA A 334 22.71 -10.73 5.25
N SER A 335 23.39 -10.48 6.37
CA SER A 335 23.12 -11.14 7.64
C SER A 335 21.78 -10.75 8.32
N ARG A 336 21.12 -9.69 7.85
CA ARG A 336 19.86 -9.19 8.44
C ARG A 336 18.61 -9.64 7.69
N HIS A 337 18.77 -10.28 6.54
CA HIS A 337 17.66 -10.71 5.70
C HIS A 337 17.72 -12.21 5.48
N ASP A 338 16.92 -12.95 6.25
CA ASP A 338 16.79 -14.39 6.08
C ASP A 338 15.85 -14.71 4.94
N LEU A 339 16.40 -15.24 3.85
CA LEU A 339 15.66 -15.66 2.67
C LEU A 339 15.48 -17.19 2.57
N SER A 340 15.94 -17.93 3.57
CA SER A 340 15.87 -19.41 3.60
C SER A 340 14.42 -19.94 3.66
N GLY A 341 13.48 -19.12 4.14
CA GLY A 341 12.05 -19.46 4.22
C GLY A 341 11.25 -19.14 2.95
N LEU A 342 11.89 -18.67 1.86
CA LEU A 342 11.19 -18.44 0.60
C LEU A 342 10.82 -19.78 -0.05
N ASP A 343 9.52 -20.04 -0.16
CA ASP A 343 8.94 -21.21 -0.82
C ASP A 343 8.50 -20.92 -2.27
N VAL A 344 8.55 -19.67 -2.69
CA VAL A 344 8.24 -19.15 -4.02
C VAL A 344 9.27 -18.08 -4.43
N PRO A 345 9.41 -17.77 -5.74
CA PRO A 345 10.27 -16.66 -6.18
C PRO A 345 9.93 -15.35 -5.46
N LEU A 346 10.94 -14.62 -5.01
CA LEU A 346 10.76 -13.36 -4.30
C LEU A 346 9.95 -12.37 -5.14
N ARG A 347 8.89 -11.83 -4.55
CA ARG A 347 8.10 -10.73 -5.09
C ARG A 347 8.06 -9.60 -4.07
N SER A 348 8.23 -8.38 -4.52
CA SER A 348 8.25 -7.21 -3.65
C SER A 348 7.91 -5.92 -4.43
N HIS A 349 7.94 -4.80 -3.74
CA HIS A 349 7.49 -3.50 -4.22
C HIS A 349 8.31 -2.36 -3.59
N GLY A 350 7.92 -1.12 -3.79
CA GLY A 350 8.55 0.06 -3.18
C GLY A 350 9.14 1.02 -4.20
N GLY A 351 9.40 0.58 -5.42
CA GLY A 351 10.03 1.35 -6.48
C GLY A 351 9.07 2.04 -7.44
N ILE A 352 9.64 2.65 -8.47
CA ILE A 352 8.91 3.33 -9.53
C ILE A 352 8.16 2.32 -10.40
N SER A 353 8.71 1.12 -10.55
CA SER A 353 8.08 0.04 -11.33
C SER A 353 6.76 -0.48 -10.75
N GLU A 354 6.51 -0.29 -9.46
CA GLU A 354 5.26 -0.64 -8.77
C GLU A 354 4.32 0.56 -8.59
N GLN A 355 4.62 1.71 -9.20
CA GLN A 355 3.83 2.92 -9.05
C GLN A 355 2.48 2.88 -9.78
N ARG A 356 2.40 2.16 -10.90
CA ARG A 356 1.20 2.10 -11.72
C ARG A 356 0.18 1.16 -11.11
N VAL A 357 -1.01 1.69 -10.81
CA VAL A 357 -2.12 0.98 -10.16
C VAL A 357 -3.43 1.22 -10.89
N PRO A 358 -4.43 0.33 -10.74
CA PRO A 358 -5.77 0.58 -11.28
C PRO A 358 -6.48 1.70 -10.51
N LEU A 359 -7.33 2.46 -11.20
CA LEU A 359 -8.29 3.37 -10.62
C LEU A 359 -9.61 3.23 -11.39
N ILE A 360 -10.53 2.46 -10.83
CA ILE A 360 -11.72 1.98 -11.53
C ILE A 360 -12.96 2.38 -10.72
N LEU A 361 -13.96 2.97 -11.39
CA LEU A 361 -15.23 3.31 -10.79
C LEU A 361 -16.34 2.52 -11.49
N ASN A 362 -17.25 1.93 -10.72
CA ASN A 362 -18.43 1.20 -11.25
C ASN A 362 -19.53 2.13 -11.78
N ARG A 363 -19.23 3.40 -11.96
CA ARG A 363 -20.09 4.42 -12.60
C ARG A 363 -19.32 5.08 -13.73
N ARG A 364 -20.02 5.47 -14.78
CA ARG A 364 -19.44 6.18 -15.90
C ARG A 364 -19.31 7.66 -15.59
N ILE A 365 -18.14 8.22 -15.81
CA ILE A 365 -17.87 9.65 -15.80
C ILE A 365 -17.80 10.11 -17.26
N GLU A 366 -18.71 10.99 -17.66
CA GLU A 366 -18.79 11.39 -19.08
C GLU A 366 -17.73 12.40 -19.51
N LYS A 367 -17.24 13.19 -18.56
CA LYS A 367 -16.28 14.28 -18.84
C LYS A 367 -15.04 14.13 -17.94
N LEU A 368 -14.10 13.32 -18.37
CA LEU A 368 -12.81 13.21 -17.74
C LEU A 368 -11.80 14.16 -18.39
N ASP A 369 -10.99 14.84 -17.58
CA ASP A 369 -9.83 15.55 -18.08
C ASP A 369 -8.76 14.55 -18.51
N ALA A 370 -8.58 14.40 -19.82
CA ALA A 370 -7.59 13.48 -20.39
C ALA A 370 -6.12 13.90 -20.12
N THR A 371 -5.90 15.13 -19.64
CA THR A 371 -4.56 15.67 -19.33
C THR A 371 -4.21 15.50 -17.86
N ARG A 372 -5.18 15.18 -17.00
CA ARG A 372 -4.97 15.00 -15.56
C ARG A 372 -4.13 13.75 -15.30
N ARG A 373 -3.06 13.92 -14.55
CA ARG A 373 -2.32 12.81 -13.96
C ARG A 373 -3.13 12.28 -12.78
N TRP A 374 -3.74 11.13 -12.98
CA TRP A 374 -4.52 10.46 -11.93
C TRP A 374 -3.61 9.84 -10.88
N ARG A 375 -4.03 9.96 -9.62
CA ARG A 375 -3.35 9.40 -8.47
C ARG A 375 -4.29 8.42 -7.76
N ASN A 376 -3.75 7.40 -7.08
CA ASN A 376 -4.58 6.48 -6.30
C ASN A 376 -5.40 7.22 -5.23
N PHE A 377 -4.91 8.33 -4.73
CA PHE A 377 -5.60 9.15 -3.74
C PHE A 377 -6.71 10.05 -4.33
N ASP A 378 -6.95 10.00 -5.62
CA ASP A 378 -8.16 10.58 -6.24
C ASP A 378 -9.39 9.66 -6.08
N ALA A 379 -9.24 8.46 -5.50
CA ALA A 379 -10.31 7.48 -5.39
C ALA A 379 -11.55 7.99 -4.63
N PHE A 380 -11.36 8.74 -3.54
CA PHE A 380 -12.48 9.36 -2.82
C PHE A 380 -13.14 10.49 -3.62
N ASP A 381 -12.36 11.32 -4.32
CA ASP A 381 -12.89 12.36 -5.20
C ASP A 381 -13.78 11.76 -6.27
N LEU A 382 -13.32 10.71 -6.96
CA LEU A 382 -14.11 9.98 -7.95
C LEU A 382 -15.38 9.36 -7.35
N ALA A 383 -15.27 8.71 -6.19
CA ALA A 383 -16.41 8.04 -5.56
C ALA A 383 -17.51 8.99 -5.07
N LEU A 384 -17.11 10.16 -4.55
CA LEU A 384 -18.04 11.12 -3.94
C LEU A 384 -18.56 12.15 -4.94
N ASN A 385 -17.81 12.45 -5.98
CA ASN A 385 -18.08 13.54 -6.91
C ASN A 385 -18.25 13.07 -8.37
N PHE A 386 -18.50 11.79 -8.62
CA PHE A 386 -18.54 11.22 -9.97
C PHE A 386 -19.51 11.93 -10.93
N ASP A 387 -20.60 12.52 -10.44
CA ASP A 387 -21.54 13.31 -11.23
C ASP A 387 -21.01 14.72 -11.58
N SER A 388 -19.99 15.20 -10.86
CA SER A 388 -19.47 16.57 -10.97
C SER A 388 -17.98 16.64 -11.36
N VAL A 389 -17.31 15.52 -11.51
CA VAL A 389 -15.90 15.47 -11.96
C VAL A 389 -15.84 15.97 -13.41
N ARG A 390 -15.09 17.04 -13.63
CA ARG A 390 -14.92 17.72 -14.91
C ARG A 390 -13.48 17.66 -15.38
#